data_df47e1fa6ad8a28ce5bb370b318bd38e
#
_entry.id   df47e1fa6ad8a28ce5bb370b318bd38e
#
_cell.length_a   1.000
_cell.length_b   1.000
_cell.length_c   1.000
_cell.angle_alpha   90.00
_cell.angle_beta   90.00
_cell.angle_gamma   90.00
#
_symmetry.space_group_name_H-M   'P 1'
#
loop_
_entity.id
_entity.type
_entity.pdbx_description
1 polymer ?
#
loop_
_entity_poly.entity_id
_entity_poly.type
_entity_poly.pdbx_seq_one_letter_code
_entity_poly.pdbx_strand_id
1 'polypeptide(L)'
;MKRFFDFILALLLLILLSPLFLIIYLAVWMETGLNPIFVQQRGITFNGTLFRFYKFRTMHRVPDDAERYQNSITLKYGLDGYVTRFGKYLRKSGLDELPQLFNILKGDMSFVGPRPLQISDIELLQRNYPDHYTKRTTIKSRPGITGYWQVFGDRLAGVKNLIEMELYYEHSRSVLMDLFILVETVPVILFARHFDAIISFRKEDVADYNSL
;
A
#
# COMPACT_ATOMS: atom_id res chain seq x y z
N MET A 1 21.37 -0.69 11.26
CA MET A 1 20.62 0.05 12.30
C MET A 1 19.13 0.14 11.97
N LYS A 2 18.68 0.65 10.82
CA LYS A 2 17.24 0.76 10.46
C LYS A 2 16.45 -0.53 10.71
N ARG A 3 16.94 -1.69 10.24
CA ARG A 3 16.26 -2.99 10.40
C ARG A 3 16.01 -3.37 11.87
N PHE A 4 16.93 -3.06 12.74
CA PHE A 4 16.78 -3.31 14.18
C PHE A 4 15.67 -2.44 14.77
N PHE A 5 15.63 -1.16 14.44
CA PHE A 5 14.55 -0.25 14.87
C PHE A 5 13.19 -0.67 14.30
N ASP A 6 13.11 -1.02 13.02
CA ASP A 6 11.89 -1.54 12.42
C ASP A 6 11.37 -2.76 13.18
N PHE A 7 12.25 -3.72 13.48
CA PHE A 7 11.88 -4.94 14.19
C PHE A 7 11.33 -4.64 15.60
N ILE A 8 12.07 -3.86 16.40
CA ILE A 8 11.66 -3.53 17.79
C ILE A 8 10.35 -2.75 17.79
N LEU A 9 10.22 -1.73 16.94
CA LEU A 9 9.00 -0.93 16.86
C LEU A 9 7.80 -1.78 16.40
N ALA A 10 7.98 -2.65 15.41
CA ALA A 10 6.91 -3.55 14.95
C ALA A 10 6.47 -4.53 16.05
N LEU A 11 7.41 -5.07 16.81
CA LEU A 11 7.11 -5.96 17.94
C LEU A 11 6.32 -5.24 19.03
N LEU A 12 6.77 -4.05 19.44
CA LEU A 12 6.09 -3.23 20.43
C LEU A 12 4.67 -2.86 19.99
N LEU A 13 4.51 -2.43 18.74
CA LEU A 13 3.20 -2.09 18.19
C LEU A 13 2.28 -3.30 18.11
N LEU A 14 2.77 -4.49 17.75
CA LEU A 14 1.95 -5.71 17.74
C LEU A 14 1.47 -6.08 19.13
N ILE A 15 2.32 -5.95 20.16
CA ILE A 15 1.93 -6.20 21.55
C ILE A 15 0.89 -5.17 22.00
N LEU A 16 1.17 -3.87 21.79
CA LEU A 16 0.30 -2.77 22.20
C LEU A 16 -1.07 -2.82 21.51
N LEU A 17 -1.07 -3.08 20.21
CA LEU A 17 -2.29 -3.08 19.38
C LEU A 17 -2.96 -4.46 19.30
N SER A 18 -2.47 -5.47 20.04
CA SER A 18 -3.05 -6.82 19.99
C SER A 18 -4.55 -6.87 20.35
N PRO A 19 -5.08 -6.10 21.32
CA PRO A 19 -6.53 -6.09 21.57
C PRO A 19 -7.32 -5.51 20.39
N LEU A 20 -6.81 -4.42 19.78
CA LEU A 20 -7.42 -3.81 18.60
C LEU A 20 -7.37 -4.77 17.40
N PHE A 21 -6.25 -5.47 17.23
CA PHE A 21 -6.08 -6.47 16.18
C PHE A 21 -7.15 -7.58 16.30
N LEU A 22 -7.40 -8.07 17.52
CA LEU A 22 -8.43 -9.08 17.77
C LEU A 22 -9.85 -8.55 17.47
N ILE A 23 -10.15 -7.31 17.90
CA ILE A 23 -11.45 -6.68 17.64
C ILE A 23 -11.68 -6.55 16.12
N ILE A 24 -10.70 -6.04 15.38
CA ILE A 24 -10.81 -5.91 13.91
C ILE A 24 -10.94 -7.29 13.27
N TYR A 25 -10.16 -8.27 13.70
CA TYR A 25 -10.23 -9.64 13.20
C TYR A 25 -11.64 -10.23 13.33
N LEU A 26 -12.23 -10.14 14.51
CA LEU A 26 -13.59 -10.64 14.77
C LEU A 26 -14.64 -9.85 13.96
N ALA A 27 -14.55 -8.52 13.91
CA ALA A 27 -15.48 -7.69 13.16
C ALA A 27 -15.47 -8.01 11.65
N VAL A 28 -14.29 -8.16 11.07
CA VAL A 28 -14.15 -8.56 9.66
C VAL A 28 -14.69 -9.97 9.41
N TRP A 29 -14.42 -10.90 10.33
CA TRP A 29 -14.97 -12.26 10.21
C TRP A 29 -16.50 -12.27 10.26
N MET A 30 -17.08 -11.53 11.19
CA MET A 30 -18.53 -11.42 11.34
C MET A 30 -19.21 -10.78 10.12
N GLU A 31 -18.58 -9.76 9.53
CA GLU A 31 -19.14 -9.05 8.38
C GLU A 31 -19.00 -9.83 7.06
N THR A 32 -17.86 -10.52 6.86
CA THR A 32 -17.56 -11.15 5.57
C THR A 32 -17.83 -12.65 5.53
N GLY A 33 -17.80 -13.34 6.68
CA GLY A 33 -17.82 -14.80 6.76
C GLY A 33 -16.57 -15.48 6.19
N LEU A 34 -15.54 -14.69 5.81
CA LEU A 34 -14.30 -15.15 5.17
C LEU A 34 -13.11 -15.02 6.13
N ASN A 35 -11.95 -15.58 5.73
CA ASN A 35 -10.71 -15.36 6.46
C ASN A 35 -10.44 -13.85 6.59
N PRO A 36 -10.37 -13.30 7.82
CA PRO A 36 -10.13 -11.87 8.05
C PRO A 36 -8.79 -11.36 7.53
N ILE A 37 -7.79 -12.23 7.40
CA ILE A 37 -6.51 -11.85 6.82
C ILE A 37 -6.52 -12.14 5.32
N PHE A 38 -6.39 -11.08 4.55
CA PHE A 38 -6.18 -11.15 3.11
C PHE A 38 -4.69 -11.23 2.82
N VAL A 39 -4.32 -12.18 1.95
CA VAL A 39 -2.93 -12.42 1.56
C VAL A 39 -2.80 -12.24 0.06
N GLN A 40 -1.85 -11.43 -0.36
CA GLN A 40 -1.55 -11.17 -1.77
C GLN A 40 -0.03 -11.21 -2.00
N GLN A 41 0.42 -11.66 -3.16
CA GLN A 41 1.82 -11.54 -3.52
C GLN A 41 2.12 -10.13 -4.04
N ARG A 42 3.20 -9.55 -3.53
CA ARG A 42 3.73 -8.25 -3.96
C ARG A 42 5.24 -8.30 -4.12
N GLY A 43 5.81 -7.36 -4.87
CA GLY A 43 7.25 -7.36 -5.12
C GLY A 43 7.77 -6.12 -5.81
N ILE A 44 8.93 -6.32 -6.46
CA ILE A 44 9.73 -5.38 -7.28
C ILE A 44 10.48 -4.28 -6.52
N THR A 45 10.65 -4.42 -5.26
CA THR A 45 11.70 -3.68 -4.54
C THR A 45 12.53 -4.69 -3.78
N PHE A 46 13.67 -4.31 -3.29
CA PHE A 46 14.53 -5.17 -2.50
C PHE A 46 14.82 -6.53 -3.18
N ASN A 47 15.79 -6.55 -4.04
CA ASN A 47 16.28 -7.74 -4.77
C ASN A 47 15.27 -8.39 -5.75
N GLY A 48 14.22 -7.70 -6.13
CA GLY A 48 13.22 -8.22 -7.08
C GLY A 48 12.39 -9.40 -6.56
N THR A 49 12.42 -9.68 -5.25
CA THR A 49 11.74 -10.82 -4.66
C THR A 49 10.25 -10.56 -4.45
N LEU A 50 9.43 -11.58 -4.68
CA LEU A 50 8.03 -11.57 -4.29
C LEU A 50 7.89 -12.02 -2.84
N PHE A 51 6.97 -11.39 -2.11
CA PHE A 51 6.66 -11.77 -0.74
C PHE A 51 5.15 -11.77 -0.49
N ARG A 52 4.72 -12.47 0.57
CA ARG A 52 3.31 -12.50 1.00
C ARG A 52 2.99 -11.23 1.77
N PHE A 53 2.18 -10.38 1.20
CA PHE A 53 1.69 -9.14 1.77
C PHE A 53 0.40 -9.40 2.55
N TYR A 54 0.34 -8.99 3.81
CA TYR A 54 -0.79 -9.21 4.71
C TYR A 54 -1.57 -7.93 4.93
N LYS A 55 -2.91 -8.04 4.90
CA LYS A 55 -3.79 -6.97 5.37
C LYS A 55 -5.12 -7.53 5.87
N PHE A 56 -5.89 -6.75 6.61
CA PHE A 56 -7.26 -7.13 6.90
C PHE A 56 -8.10 -7.11 5.63
N ARG A 57 -9.01 -8.07 5.54
CA ARG A 57 -9.97 -8.14 4.43
C ARG A 57 -10.98 -7.01 4.56
N THR A 58 -11.13 -6.24 3.50
CA THR A 58 -12.05 -5.09 3.44
C THR A 58 -13.12 -5.27 2.36
N MET A 59 -13.17 -6.43 1.70
CA MET A 59 -14.07 -6.70 0.58
C MET A 59 -14.72 -8.08 0.75
N HIS A 60 -15.94 -8.20 0.28
CA HIS A 60 -16.59 -9.50 0.02
C HIS A 60 -15.81 -10.25 -1.08
N ARG A 61 -16.28 -11.46 -1.42
CA ARG A 61 -15.69 -12.20 -2.54
C ARG A 61 -15.87 -11.39 -3.83
N VAL A 62 -14.78 -11.10 -4.49
CA VAL A 62 -14.76 -10.42 -5.78
C VAL A 62 -14.76 -11.49 -6.87
N PRO A 63 -15.59 -11.40 -7.92
CA PRO A 63 -15.59 -12.31 -9.04
C PRO A 63 -14.22 -12.35 -9.76
N ASP A 64 -13.88 -13.49 -10.35
CA ASP A 64 -12.58 -13.68 -11.02
C ASP A 64 -12.37 -12.76 -12.22
N ASP A 65 -13.44 -12.25 -12.83
CA ASP A 65 -13.41 -11.31 -13.95
C ASP A 65 -13.21 -9.83 -13.52
N ALA A 66 -13.22 -9.56 -12.22
CA ALA A 66 -12.99 -8.21 -11.69
C ALA A 66 -11.57 -7.68 -11.93
N GLU A 67 -10.64 -8.51 -12.38
CA GLU A 67 -9.32 -8.07 -12.89
C GLU A 67 -9.41 -7.07 -14.05
N ARG A 68 -10.54 -7.08 -14.78
CA ARG A 68 -10.82 -6.10 -15.86
C ARG A 68 -10.91 -4.65 -15.37
N TYR A 69 -11.09 -4.43 -14.08
CA TYR A 69 -11.20 -3.09 -13.47
C TYR A 69 -9.85 -2.50 -13.01
N GLN A 70 -8.74 -3.20 -13.23
CA GLN A 70 -7.42 -2.78 -12.77
C GLN A 70 -6.54 -2.21 -13.89
N ASN A 71 -6.98 -1.14 -14.55
CA ASN A 71 -6.25 -0.56 -15.68
C ASN A 71 -5.19 0.48 -15.31
N SER A 72 -4.97 0.75 -14.02
CA SER A 72 -3.99 1.75 -13.58
C SER A 72 -3.19 1.28 -12.36
N ILE A 73 -1.90 1.58 -12.35
CA ILE A 73 -0.98 1.27 -11.24
C ILE A 73 -1.27 2.16 -10.03
N THR A 74 -1.61 3.42 -10.27
CA THR A 74 -1.81 4.43 -9.22
C THR A 74 -3.26 4.54 -8.77
N LEU A 75 -4.22 4.17 -9.61
CA LEU A 75 -5.65 4.29 -9.36
C LEU A 75 -6.34 2.94 -9.57
N LYS A 76 -7.22 2.55 -8.64
CA LYS A 76 -8.00 1.31 -8.70
C LYS A 76 -9.48 1.67 -8.80
N TYR A 77 -10.12 1.29 -9.90
CA TYR A 77 -11.52 1.61 -10.22
C TYR A 77 -12.43 0.38 -10.10
N GLY A 78 -13.72 0.62 -9.94
CA GLY A 78 -14.77 -0.37 -10.16
C GLY A 78 -14.95 -1.42 -9.09
N LEU A 79 -14.19 -1.36 -7.99
CA LEU A 79 -14.29 -2.33 -6.89
C LEU A 79 -15.10 -1.81 -5.69
N ASP A 80 -15.68 -0.61 -5.77
CA ASP A 80 -16.38 0.06 -4.66
C ASP A 80 -17.56 -0.73 -4.13
N GLY A 81 -18.30 -1.41 -5.02
CA GLY A 81 -19.46 -2.23 -4.68
C GLY A 81 -19.13 -3.46 -3.85
N TYR A 82 -17.87 -3.91 -3.86
CA TYR A 82 -17.44 -5.09 -3.10
C TYR A 82 -16.88 -4.74 -1.73
N VAL A 83 -16.61 -3.45 -1.46
CA VAL A 83 -16.04 -3.02 -0.17
C VAL A 83 -17.12 -3.04 0.90
N THR A 84 -16.85 -3.73 2.00
CA THR A 84 -17.77 -3.83 3.13
C THR A 84 -17.91 -2.48 3.84
N ARG A 85 -18.96 -2.31 4.65
CA ARG A 85 -19.16 -1.05 5.41
C ARG A 85 -18.00 -0.80 6.38
N PHE A 86 -17.63 -1.81 7.14
CA PHE A 86 -16.50 -1.73 8.06
C PHE A 86 -15.17 -1.63 7.28
N GLY A 87 -15.06 -2.33 6.15
CA GLY A 87 -13.92 -2.25 5.26
C GLY A 87 -13.66 -0.84 4.72
N LYS A 88 -14.70 -0.04 4.46
CA LYS A 88 -14.56 1.39 4.10
C LYS A 88 -13.90 2.20 5.22
N TYR A 89 -14.31 1.95 6.46
CA TYR A 89 -13.69 2.59 7.62
C TYR A 89 -12.23 2.17 7.79
N LEU A 90 -11.94 0.88 7.70
CA LEU A 90 -10.57 0.36 7.81
C LEU A 90 -9.64 0.98 6.76
N ARG A 91 -10.09 1.07 5.50
CA ARG A 91 -9.31 1.68 4.41
C ARG A 91 -9.07 3.17 4.63
N LYS A 92 -10.09 3.90 5.09
CA LYS A 92 -9.94 5.33 5.38
C LYS A 92 -8.94 5.62 6.49
N SER A 93 -8.92 4.78 7.53
CA SER A 93 -8.02 4.91 8.67
C SER A 93 -6.66 4.24 8.46
N GLY A 94 -6.46 3.46 7.39
CA GLY A 94 -5.27 2.65 7.19
C GLY A 94 -5.13 1.47 8.16
N LEU A 95 -6.15 1.20 8.99
CA LEU A 95 -6.11 0.09 9.95
C LEU A 95 -6.14 -1.29 9.26
N ASP A 96 -6.60 -1.36 8.01
CA ASP A 96 -6.51 -2.59 7.22
C ASP A 96 -5.05 -3.02 6.97
N GLU A 97 -4.09 -2.14 7.11
CA GLU A 97 -2.67 -2.41 6.89
C GLU A 97 -1.92 -2.90 8.15
N LEU A 98 -2.56 -2.91 9.33
CA LEU A 98 -1.92 -3.39 10.57
C LEU A 98 -1.26 -4.78 10.44
N PRO A 99 -1.81 -5.77 9.71
CA PRO A 99 -1.13 -7.05 9.53
C PRO A 99 0.22 -6.98 8.81
N GLN A 100 0.57 -5.87 8.15
CA GLN A 100 1.90 -5.67 7.56
C GLN A 100 3.00 -5.57 8.62
N LEU A 101 2.68 -5.32 9.88
CA LEU A 101 3.64 -5.42 10.98
C LEU A 101 4.30 -6.80 11.03
N PHE A 102 3.59 -7.88 10.66
CA PHE A 102 4.19 -9.21 10.50
C PHE A 102 5.18 -9.27 9.32
N ASN A 103 4.93 -8.53 8.23
CA ASN A 103 5.89 -8.42 7.14
C ASN A 103 7.18 -7.70 7.58
N ILE A 104 7.04 -6.67 8.44
CA ILE A 104 8.21 -5.99 9.00
C ILE A 104 8.98 -6.95 9.89
N LEU A 105 8.33 -7.71 10.78
CA LEU A 105 9.02 -8.68 11.65
C LEU A 105 9.76 -9.75 10.85
N LYS A 106 9.16 -10.25 9.76
CA LYS A 106 9.80 -11.21 8.84
C LYS A 106 10.97 -10.60 8.06
N GLY A 107 11.00 -9.29 7.88
CA GLY A 107 12.02 -8.60 7.10
C GLY A 107 11.67 -8.37 5.64
N ASP A 108 10.45 -8.69 5.25
CA ASP A 108 9.93 -8.41 3.90
C ASP A 108 9.72 -6.91 3.68
N MET A 109 9.36 -6.18 4.74
CA MET A 109 9.02 -4.75 4.72
C MET A 109 9.77 -3.95 5.80
N SER A 110 9.64 -2.64 5.70
CA SER A 110 10.07 -1.60 6.63
C SER A 110 8.86 -0.72 6.98
N PHE A 111 8.94 0.14 8.01
CA PHE A 111 7.93 1.17 8.20
C PHE A 111 7.91 2.16 7.05
N VAL A 112 9.08 2.65 6.64
CA VAL A 112 9.23 3.62 5.56
C VAL A 112 10.00 3.01 4.40
N GLY A 113 9.41 3.13 3.21
CA GLY A 113 10.01 2.64 1.98
C GLY A 113 9.10 2.83 0.75
N PRO A 114 9.54 2.39 -0.42
CA PRO A 114 8.73 2.43 -1.63
C PRO A 114 7.49 1.52 -1.52
N ARG A 115 6.43 1.86 -2.25
CA ARG A 115 5.19 1.10 -2.24
C ARG A 115 5.38 -0.31 -2.82
N PRO A 116 4.96 -1.39 -2.13
CA PRO A 116 4.99 -2.73 -2.70
C PRO A 116 3.92 -2.87 -3.80
N LEU A 117 4.35 -3.09 -5.06
CA LEU A 117 3.44 -3.25 -6.19
C LEU A 117 2.83 -4.65 -6.24
N GLN A 118 1.60 -4.76 -6.78
CA GLN A 118 0.97 -6.03 -7.13
C GLN A 118 1.65 -6.63 -8.38
N ILE A 119 1.52 -7.93 -8.59
CA ILE A 119 2.08 -8.58 -9.78
C ILE A 119 1.50 -7.96 -11.05
N SER A 120 0.19 -7.73 -11.09
CA SER A 120 -0.46 -7.07 -12.22
C SER A 120 0.06 -5.66 -12.49
N ASP A 121 0.38 -4.89 -11.42
CA ASP A 121 0.97 -3.55 -11.54
C ASP A 121 2.38 -3.63 -12.13
N ILE A 122 3.15 -4.67 -11.74
CA ILE A 122 4.50 -4.93 -12.23
C ILE A 122 4.48 -5.26 -13.72
N GLU A 123 3.58 -6.16 -14.13
CA GLU A 123 3.41 -6.55 -15.53
C GLU A 123 2.97 -5.35 -16.39
N LEU A 124 2.05 -4.55 -15.88
CA LEU A 124 1.60 -3.33 -16.55
C LEU A 124 2.74 -2.31 -16.68
N LEU A 125 3.52 -2.12 -15.61
CA LEU A 125 4.69 -1.24 -15.60
C LEU A 125 5.73 -1.70 -16.64
N GLN A 126 6.04 -2.99 -16.67
CA GLN A 126 7.00 -3.56 -17.61
C GLN A 126 6.56 -3.42 -19.06
N ARG A 127 5.25 -3.62 -19.33
CA ARG A 127 4.69 -3.58 -20.69
C ARG A 127 4.55 -2.15 -21.21
N ASN A 128 4.00 -1.25 -20.41
CA ASN A 128 3.60 0.08 -20.87
C ASN A 128 4.63 1.17 -20.55
N TYR A 129 5.52 0.92 -19.56
CA TYR A 129 6.49 1.91 -19.07
C TYR A 129 7.86 1.26 -18.82
N PRO A 130 8.52 0.66 -19.85
CA PRO A 130 9.75 -0.13 -19.68
C PRO A 130 10.90 0.66 -19.05
N ASP A 131 11.05 1.94 -19.38
CA ASP A 131 12.08 2.80 -18.79
C ASP A 131 11.86 3.04 -17.30
N HIS A 132 10.60 3.25 -16.88
CA HIS A 132 10.23 3.40 -15.47
C HIS A 132 10.38 2.08 -14.71
N TYR A 133 10.06 0.96 -15.35
CA TYR A 133 10.32 -0.37 -14.81
C TYR A 133 11.81 -0.57 -14.52
N THR A 134 12.67 -0.28 -15.50
CA THR A 134 14.13 -0.40 -15.35
C THR A 134 14.65 0.49 -14.23
N LYS A 135 14.22 1.76 -14.17
CA LYS A 135 14.56 2.66 -13.07
C LYS A 135 14.11 2.12 -11.72
N ARG A 136 12.90 1.56 -11.63
CA ARG A 136 12.39 1.01 -10.38
C ARG A 136 13.19 -0.21 -9.89
N THR A 137 13.73 -1.04 -10.79
CA THR A 137 14.57 -2.19 -10.40
C THR A 137 15.89 -1.79 -9.73
N THR A 138 16.29 -0.52 -9.82
CA THR A 138 17.49 -0.01 -9.13
C THR A 138 17.25 0.25 -7.64
N ILE A 139 15.99 0.31 -7.19
CA ILE A 139 15.64 0.55 -5.80
C ILE A 139 16.01 -0.67 -4.96
N LYS A 140 16.82 -0.44 -3.93
CA LYS A 140 17.34 -1.48 -3.02
C LYS A 140 16.70 -1.46 -1.64
N SER A 141 15.96 -0.39 -1.30
CA SER A 141 15.25 -0.30 -0.03
C SER A 141 14.09 -1.29 0.04
N ARG A 142 13.79 -1.77 1.27
CA ARG A 142 12.61 -2.59 1.51
C ARG A 142 11.34 -1.77 1.29
N PRO A 143 10.26 -2.41 0.79
CA PRO A 143 8.98 -1.74 0.66
C PRO A 143 8.47 -1.30 2.05
N GLY A 144 7.80 -0.15 2.09
CA GLY A 144 7.28 0.45 3.31
C GLY A 144 5.78 0.26 3.49
N ILE A 145 5.31 0.30 4.75
CA ILE A 145 3.89 0.54 5.06
C ILE A 145 3.53 1.94 4.61
N THR A 146 4.39 2.91 4.94
CA THR A 146 4.33 4.27 4.41
C THR A 146 5.59 4.59 3.60
N GLY A 147 5.60 5.71 2.91
CA GLY A 147 6.73 6.13 2.12
C GLY A 147 6.54 7.50 1.50
N TYR A 148 7.58 8.01 0.89
CA TYR A 148 7.60 9.38 0.36
C TYR A 148 6.47 9.61 -0.65
N TRP A 149 6.26 8.69 -1.60
CA TRP A 149 5.15 8.80 -2.55
C TRP A 149 3.79 8.60 -1.88
N GLN A 150 3.65 7.72 -0.89
CA GLN A 150 2.38 7.50 -0.20
C GLN A 150 1.89 8.74 0.53
N VAL A 151 2.80 9.58 1.03
CA VAL A 151 2.49 10.80 1.79
C VAL A 151 2.38 12.03 0.90
N PHE A 152 3.28 12.20 -0.05
CA PHE A 152 3.42 13.43 -0.85
C PHE A 152 3.09 13.25 -2.34
N GLY A 153 2.86 12.01 -2.80
CA GLY A 153 2.65 11.72 -4.21
C GLY A 153 1.26 12.16 -4.71
N ASP A 154 1.24 12.58 -5.97
CA ASP A 154 0.01 12.80 -6.70
C ASP A 154 -0.34 11.55 -7.53
N ARG A 155 -1.47 10.94 -7.23
CA ARG A 155 -1.93 9.75 -7.95
C ARG A 155 -2.37 10.06 -9.36
N LEU A 156 -2.90 11.26 -9.61
CA LEU A 156 -3.36 11.69 -10.92
C LEU A 156 -2.18 11.95 -11.86
N ALA A 157 -1.02 12.32 -11.32
CA ALA A 157 0.23 12.44 -12.08
C ALA A 157 0.83 11.10 -12.53
N GLY A 158 0.18 9.97 -12.19
CA GLY A 158 0.43 8.64 -12.73
C GLY A 158 1.76 8.02 -12.35
N VAL A 159 2.20 7.09 -13.21
CA VAL A 159 3.38 6.23 -12.98
C VAL A 159 4.67 7.03 -12.86
N LYS A 160 4.83 8.09 -13.67
CA LYS A 160 6.02 8.93 -13.65
C LYS A 160 6.26 9.52 -12.25
N ASN A 161 5.22 10.12 -11.66
CA ASN A 161 5.30 10.69 -10.32
C ASN A 161 5.65 9.62 -9.27
N LEU A 162 5.01 8.45 -9.33
CA LEU A 162 5.32 7.33 -8.46
C LEU A 162 6.81 6.98 -8.48
N ILE A 163 7.36 6.74 -9.68
CA ILE A 163 8.73 6.25 -9.83
C ILE A 163 9.74 7.34 -9.45
N GLU A 164 9.53 8.58 -9.87
CA GLU A 164 10.43 9.70 -9.54
C GLU A 164 10.50 9.95 -8.04
N MET A 165 9.37 9.93 -7.33
CA MET A 165 9.34 10.13 -5.89
C MET A 165 9.94 8.97 -5.10
N GLU A 166 9.77 7.73 -5.57
CA GLU A 166 10.40 6.57 -4.93
C GLU A 166 11.92 6.55 -5.17
N LEU A 167 12.39 6.95 -6.35
CA LEU A 167 13.82 7.15 -6.62
C LEU A 167 14.40 8.29 -5.79
N TYR A 168 13.68 9.41 -5.66
CA TYR A 168 14.09 10.49 -4.78
C TYR A 168 14.29 9.99 -3.34
N TYR A 169 13.32 9.23 -2.81
CA TYR A 169 13.48 8.60 -1.49
C TYR A 169 14.71 7.68 -1.45
N GLU A 170 14.92 6.81 -2.46
CA GLU A 170 16.06 5.89 -2.48
C GLU A 170 17.40 6.62 -2.39
N HIS A 171 17.53 7.75 -3.08
CA HIS A 171 18.79 8.55 -3.08
C HIS A 171 18.95 9.40 -1.81
N SER A 172 17.83 9.88 -1.24
CA SER A 172 17.84 10.81 -0.11
C SER A 172 17.60 10.14 1.24
N ARG A 173 17.44 8.81 1.27
CA ARG A 173 17.08 8.07 2.48
C ARG A 173 18.07 8.29 3.61
N SER A 174 17.51 8.68 4.74
CA SER A 174 18.24 8.88 6.00
C SER A 174 17.28 8.62 7.16
N VAL A 175 17.82 8.51 8.38
CA VAL A 175 16.98 8.37 9.58
C VAL A 175 16.05 9.58 9.75
N LEU A 176 16.52 10.78 9.43
CA LEU A 176 15.73 12.00 9.51
C LEU A 176 14.62 12.01 8.47
N MET A 177 14.87 11.57 7.24
CA MET A 177 13.86 11.43 6.19
C MET A 177 12.79 10.42 6.59
N ASP A 178 13.19 9.27 7.15
CA ASP A 178 12.24 8.26 7.64
C ASP A 178 11.37 8.82 8.76
N LEU A 179 11.96 9.51 9.73
CA LEU A 179 11.22 10.15 10.82
C LEU A 179 10.26 11.22 10.30
N PHE A 180 10.70 12.05 9.37
CA PHE A 180 9.86 13.05 8.72
C PHE A 180 8.64 12.40 8.03
N ILE A 181 8.85 11.35 7.23
CA ILE A 181 7.75 10.63 6.58
C ILE A 181 6.80 10.00 7.61
N LEU A 182 7.31 9.43 8.70
CA LEU A 182 6.47 8.87 9.78
C LEU A 182 5.61 9.95 10.44
N VAL A 183 6.17 11.12 10.74
CA VAL A 183 5.42 12.25 11.32
C VAL A 183 4.34 12.72 10.36
N GLU A 184 4.66 12.90 9.08
CA GLU A 184 3.70 13.31 8.04
C GLU A 184 2.65 12.24 7.72
N THR A 185 2.90 10.98 8.06
CA THR A 185 1.91 9.90 7.93
C THR A 185 0.79 10.03 8.97
N VAL A 186 1.08 10.58 10.16
CA VAL A 186 0.09 10.70 11.26
C VAL A 186 -1.14 11.51 10.84
N PRO A 187 -1.03 12.71 10.25
CA PRO A 187 -2.19 13.45 9.73
C PRO A 187 -2.96 12.68 8.67
N VAL A 188 -2.27 11.94 7.78
CA VAL A 188 -2.92 11.13 6.74
C VAL A 188 -3.84 10.08 7.35
N ILE A 189 -3.41 9.43 8.43
CA ILE A 189 -4.19 8.44 9.17
C ILE A 189 -5.34 9.13 9.94
N LEU A 190 -5.04 10.17 10.71
CA LEU A 190 -6.00 10.84 11.58
C LEU A 190 -7.15 11.51 10.81
N PHE A 191 -6.86 12.12 9.68
CA PHE A 191 -7.86 12.77 8.84
C PHE A 191 -8.48 11.84 7.80
N ALA A 192 -8.24 10.54 7.91
CA ALA A 192 -8.73 9.53 6.99
C ALA A 192 -8.43 9.85 5.51
N ARG A 193 -7.28 10.45 5.26
CA ARG A 193 -6.76 10.75 3.91
C ARG A 193 -5.90 9.62 3.36
N HIS A 194 -6.03 8.41 3.97
CA HIS A 194 -5.23 7.26 3.57
C HIS A 194 -5.46 6.93 2.10
N PHE A 195 -4.40 6.69 1.39
CA PHE A 195 -4.38 6.57 -0.06
C PHE A 195 -5.12 5.36 -0.63
N ASP A 196 -5.36 4.32 0.15
CA ASP A 196 -6.20 3.18 -0.25
C ASP A 196 -7.70 3.41 0.00
N ALA A 197 -8.06 4.59 0.57
CA ALA A 197 -9.43 5.06 0.51
C ALA A 197 -9.80 5.19 -0.97
N ILE A 198 -10.78 4.39 -1.40
CA ILE A 198 -11.27 4.42 -2.76
C ILE A 198 -11.83 5.83 -2.98
N ILE A 199 -11.11 6.61 -3.75
CA ILE A 199 -11.68 7.82 -4.32
C ILE A 199 -12.57 7.29 -5.43
N SER A 200 -13.89 7.46 -5.30
CA SER A 200 -14.85 7.18 -6.36
C SER A 200 -14.69 8.23 -7.46
N PHE A 201 -13.60 8.13 -8.21
CA PHE A 201 -13.49 8.84 -9.48
C PHE A 201 -14.42 8.15 -10.45
N ARG A 202 -15.38 8.86 -11.02
CA ARG A 202 -16.10 8.40 -12.20
C ARG A 202 -15.09 8.29 -13.34
N LYS A 203 -15.30 7.32 -14.21
CA LYS A 203 -14.48 7.11 -15.41
C LYS A 203 -14.36 8.38 -16.28
N GLU A 204 -15.33 9.27 -16.16
CA GLU A 204 -15.42 10.57 -16.82
C GLU A 204 -14.37 11.58 -16.31
N ASP A 205 -14.06 11.57 -15.02
CA ASP A 205 -13.10 12.50 -14.41
C ASP A 205 -11.64 12.24 -14.85
N VAL A 206 -11.37 11.08 -15.43
CA VAL A 206 -10.02 10.66 -15.88
C VAL A 206 -9.82 10.91 -17.37
N ALA A 207 -10.90 10.92 -18.16
CA ALA A 207 -10.82 11.19 -19.60
C ALA A 207 -10.33 12.63 -19.86
N ASP A 208 -10.78 13.59 -19.04
CA ASP A 208 -10.40 15.00 -19.17
C ASP A 208 -8.93 15.27 -18.77
N TYR A 209 -8.36 14.45 -17.89
CA TYR A 209 -6.97 14.64 -17.42
C TYR A 209 -5.92 14.09 -18.41
N ASN A 210 -6.28 13.11 -19.23
CA ASN A 210 -5.38 12.56 -20.27
C ASN A 210 -5.40 13.39 -21.59
N SER A 211 -6.21 14.43 -21.64
CA SER A 211 -6.33 15.37 -22.78
C SER A 211 -5.56 16.69 -22.56
N LEU A 212 -4.92 16.88 -21.40
CA LEU A 212 -4.04 17.99 -21.07
C LEU A 212 -2.57 17.53 -21.08
#